data_2a8c700c1d8b9a98f06e3e2121e783a6
#
_entry.id   2a8c700c1d8b9a98f06e3e2121e783a6
#
_cell.length_a   1.000
_cell.length_b   1.000
_cell.length_c   1.000
_cell.angle_alpha   90.00
_cell.angle_beta   90.00
_cell.angle_gamma   90.00
#
_symmetry.space_group_name_H-M   'P 1'
#
loop_
_entity.id
_entity.type
_entity.pdbx_description
1 polymer ?
#
loop_
_entity_poly.entity_id
_entity_poly.type
_entity_poly.pdbx_seq_one_letter_code
_entity_poly.pdbx_strand_id
1 'polypeptide(L)'
;MDGLQSVFFDLNQLIPIVNHWFHLMSAVIWIGGLAFLVMAVNPALKAGSVPKEYIRPITDAFYKYYKRVAGALLVVLLFTGGINVHYVNQVLTSQTGQGIQHHGKYLWIFCIKLILVLCLLTLFLYTVIFKSDDEADEGESYEAIPFQRAALWMGFFIILCAAAMKHLHQ
;
A
#
# COMPACT_ATOMS: atom_id res chain seq x y z
N MET A 1 35.48 -4.42 -9.11
CA MET A 1 34.88 -3.21 -8.47
C MET A 1 34.19 -2.31 -9.49
N ASP A 2 34.44 -2.50 -10.78
CA ASP A 2 33.97 -1.61 -11.86
C ASP A 2 32.46 -1.75 -12.19
N GLY A 3 31.85 -2.90 -11.91
CA GLY A 3 30.43 -3.14 -12.21
C GLY A 3 29.44 -2.39 -11.31
N LEU A 4 29.78 -2.15 -10.05
CA LEU A 4 28.91 -1.39 -9.12
C LEU A 4 29.00 0.12 -9.39
N GLN A 5 30.18 0.61 -9.75
CA GLN A 5 30.36 2.03 -10.07
C GLN A 5 29.63 2.41 -11.36
N SER A 6 29.61 1.55 -12.39
CA SER A 6 28.87 1.82 -13.63
C SER A 6 27.36 1.91 -13.43
N VAL A 7 26.78 1.11 -12.54
CA VAL A 7 25.33 1.14 -12.23
C VAL A 7 24.92 2.43 -11.53
N PHE A 8 25.74 2.96 -10.64
CA PHE A 8 25.45 4.21 -9.92
C PHE A 8 25.64 5.47 -10.77
N PHE A 9 26.44 5.41 -11.82
CA PHE A 9 26.68 6.53 -12.74
C PHE A 9 25.78 6.52 -13.97
N ASP A 10 25.07 5.41 -14.25
CA ASP A 10 24.07 5.35 -15.34
C ASP A 10 22.68 5.72 -14.79
N LEU A 11 22.28 6.98 -15.03
CA LEU A 11 20.97 7.51 -14.61
C LEU A 11 19.79 6.67 -15.12
N ASN A 12 19.92 6.05 -16.30
CA ASN A 12 18.85 5.23 -16.87
C ASN A 12 18.62 3.94 -16.05
N GLN A 13 19.63 3.43 -15.38
CA GLN A 13 19.51 2.28 -14.47
C GLN A 13 19.17 2.70 -13.05
N LEU A 14 19.64 3.85 -12.60
CA LEU A 14 19.40 4.35 -11.24
C LEU A 14 17.94 4.74 -11.02
N ILE A 15 17.31 5.42 -11.99
CA ILE A 15 15.94 5.90 -11.87
C ILE A 15 14.94 4.77 -11.56
N PRO A 16 14.89 3.65 -12.30
CA PRO A 16 13.96 2.56 -11.98
C PRO A 16 14.25 1.90 -10.61
N ILE A 17 15.53 1.80 -10.20
CA ILE A 17 15.89 1.23 -8.90
C ILE A 17 15.37 2.11 -7.77
N VAL A 18 15.64 3.42 -7.83
CA VAL A 18 15.20 4.40 -6.82
C VAL A 18 13.67 4.48 -6.77
N ASN A 19 13.02 4.51 -7.94
CA ASN A 19 11.55 4.51 -8.01
C ASN A 19 10.94 3.27 -7.37
N HIS A 20 11.50 2.09 -7.66
CA HIS A 20 11.04 0.83 -7.06
C HIS A 20 11.26 0.82 -5.54
N TRP A 21 12.38 1.35 -5.07
CA TRP A 21 12.69 1.49 -3.65
C TRP A 21 11.65 2.39 -2.94
N PHE A 22 11.36 3.57 -3.50
CA PHE A 22 10.32 4.46 -2.95
C PHE A 22 8.95 3.80 -2.91
N HIS A 23 8.58 3.08 -3.97
CA HIS A 23 7.32 2.34 -4.02
C HIS A 23 7.25 1.29 -2.91
N LEU A 24 8.30 0.49 -2.74
CA LEU A 24 8.38 -0.55 -1.73
C LEU A 24 8.33 0.03 -0.31
N MET A 25 9.16 1.04 -0.03
CA MET A 25 9.20 1.70 1.29
C MET A 25 7.86 2.32 1.66
N SER A 26 7.20 2.99 0.72
CA SER A 26 5.88 3.57 0.93
C SER A 26 4.83 2.49 1.25
N ALA A 27 4.87 1.36 0.54
CA ALA A 27 3.98 0.23 0.81
C ALA A 27 4.23 -0.38 2.21
N VAL A 28 5.49 -0.56 2.60
CA VAL A 28 5.88 -1.11 3.92
C VAL A 28 5.41 -0.19 5.04
N ILE A 29 5.66 1.12 4.93
CA ILE A 29 5.24 2.08 5.97
C ILE A 29 3.71 2.15 6.06
N TRP A 30 3.03 2.14 4.91
CA TRP A 30 1.57 2.24 4.87
C TRP A 30 0.88 1.01 5.46
N ILE A 31 1.24 -0.19 4.99
CA ILE A 31 0.65 -1.46 5.47
C ILE A 31 1.13 -1.77 6.89
N GLY A 32 2.40 -1.53 7.20
CA GLY A 32 2.96 -1.72 8.54
C GLY A 32 2.34 -0.80 9.58
N GLY A 33 2.09 0.47 9.22
CA GLY A 33 1.36 1.41 10.08
C GLY A 33 -0.08 0.96 10.36
N LEU A 34 -0.78 0.48 9.34
CA LEU A 34 -2.13 -0.07 9.51
C LEU A 34 -2.12 -1.35 10.35
N ALA A 35 -1.17 -2.24 10.13
CA ALA A 35 -0.99 -3.45 10.93
C ALA A 35 -0.71 -3.12 12.39
N PHE A 36 0.17 -2.16 12.64
CA PHE A 36 0.48 -1.69 13.98
C PHE A 36 -0.77 -1.14 14.71
N LEU A 37 -1.56 -0.32 14.03
CA LEU A 37 -2.81 0.20 14.60
C LEU A 37 -3.80 -0.92 14.94
N VAL A 38 -4.01 -1.87 14.02
CA VAL A 38 -5.01 -2.95 14.18
C VAL A 38 -4.56 -4.01 15.18
N MET A 39 -3.28 -4.39 15.16
CA MET A 39 -2.77 -5.54 15.92
C MET A 39 -2.17 -5.15 17.28
N ALA A 40 -1.69 -3.93 17.44
CA ALA A 40 -1.06 -3.48 18.67
C ALA A 40 -1.86 -2.39 19.39
N VAL A 41 -2.13 -1.26 18.72
CA VAL A 41 -2.76 -0.09 19.37
C VAL A 41 -4.19 -0.40 19.81
N ASN A 42 -5.03 -0.92 18.91
CA ASN A 42 -6.44 -1.19 19.23
C ASN A 42 -6.61 -2.23 20.35
N PRO A 43 -5.88 -3.37 20.38
CA PRO A 43 -5.97 -4.29 21.51
C PRO A 43 -5.41 -3.73 22.81
N ALA A 44 -4.29 -2.98 22.77
CA ALA A 44 -3.69 -2.38 23.95
C ALA A 44 -4.63 -1.39 24.64
N LEU A 45 -5.33 -0.55 23.87
CA LEU A 45 -6.32 0.38 24.39
C LEU A 45 -7.54 -0.34 25.00
N LYS A 46 -7.89 -1.54 24.49
CA LYS A 46 -9.00 -2.35 25.02
C LYS A 46 -8.65 -3.19 26.23
N ALA A 47 -7.35 -3.40 26.51
CA ALA A 47 -6.89 -4.26 27.60
C ALA A 47 -7.18 -3.74 29.03
N GLY A 48 -7.87 -2.59 29.15
CA GLY A 48 -8.33 -2.08 30.44
C GLY A 48 -7.29 -1.29 31.23
N SER A 49 -6.08 -1.12 30.72
CA SER A 49 -5.01 -0.33 31.37
C SER A 49 -5.22 1.19 31.23
N VAL A 50 -6.09 1.61 30.30
CA VAL A 50 -6.39 3.01 30.02
C VAL A 50 -7.82 3.29 30.45
N PRO A 51 -8.11 4.34 31.26
CA PRO A 51 -9.46 4.76 31.59
C PRO A 51 -10.26 5.04 30.31
N LYS A 52 -11.53 4.60 30.28
CA LYS A 52 -12.38 4.67 29.09
C LYS A 52 -12.50 6.08 28.48
N GLU A 53 -12.45 7.10 29.30
CA GLU A 53 -12.49 8.51 28.91
C GLU A 53 -11.32 8.97 28.03
N TYR A 54 -10.15 8.31 28.15
CA TYR A 54 -8.95 8.65 27.35
C TYR A 54 -8.81 7.81 26.07
N ILE A 55 -9.55 6.72 25.95
CA ILE A 55 -9.44 5.81 24.79
C ILE A 55 -9.81 6.54 23.51
N ARG A 56 -10.97 7.24 23.52
CA ARG A 56 -11.48 7.96 22.34
C ARG A 56 -10.52 9.06 21.87
N PRO A 57 -10.10 10.04 22.70
CA PRO A 57 -9.20 11.11 22.26
C PRO A 57 -7.84 10.60 21.80
N ILE A 58 -7.31 9.53 22.40
CA ILE A 58 -6.06 8.93 21.98
C ILE A 58 -6.23 8.27 20.60
N THR A 59 -7.29 7.50 20.42
CA THR A 59 -7.57 6.82 19.14
C THR A 59 -7.77 7.85 18.03
N ASP A 60 -8.54 8.89 18.24
CA ASP A 60 -8.82 9.93 17.26
C ASP A 60 -7.54 10.69 16.87
N ALA A 61 -6.67 10.97 17.83
CA ALA A 61 -5.37 11.58 17.56
C ALA A 61 -4.50 10.68 16.66
N PHE A 62 -4.39 9.38 16.97
CA PHE A 62 -3.66 8.42 16.14
C PHE A 62 -4.22 8.34 14.72
N TYR A 63 -5.55 8.26 14.58
CA TYR A 63 -6.20 8.21 13.27
C TYR A 63 -6.00 9.47 12.45
N LYS A 64 -6.08 10.63 13.06
CA LYS A 64 -5.87 11.91 12.40
C LYS A 64 -4.48 12.01 11.78
N TYR A 65 -3.44 11.64 12.52
CA TYR A 65 -2.07 11.64 12.02
C TYR A 65 -1.84 10.54 10.99
N TYR A 66 -2.35 9.33 11.25
CA TYR A 66 -2.23 8.21 10.33
C TYR A 66 -2.89 8.51 8.98
N LYS A 67 -4.11 9.06 8.95
CA LYS A 67 -4.80 9.45 7.70
C LYS A 67 -3.94 10.39 6.84
N ARG A 68 -3.26 11.36 7.43
CA ARG A 68 -2.38 12.29 6.70
C ARG A 68 -1.18 11.58 6.10
N VAL A 69 -0.48 10.78 6.91
CA VAL A 69 0.68 10.01 6.46
C VAL A 69 0.27 8.99 5.39
N ALA A 70 -0.82 8.26 5.64
CA ALA A 70 -1.35 7.27 4.70
C ALA A 70 -1.76 7.91 3.36
N GLY A 71 -2.38 9.09 3.39
CA GLY A 71 -2.72 9.84 2.18
C GLY A 71 -1.50 10.24 1.36
N ALA A 72 -0.47 10.79 2.02
CA ALA A 72 0.78 11.15 1.36
C ALA A 72 1.49 9.92 0.75
N LEU A 73 1.57 8.82 1.50
CA LEU A 73 2.15 7.56 1.02
C LEU A 73 1.37 6.97 -0.16
N LEU A 74 0.03 7.10 -0.16
CA LEU A 74 -0.83 6.66 -1.26
C LEU A 74 -0.55 7.43 -2.54
N VAL A 75 -0.36 8.75 -2.47
CA VAL A 75 0.05 9.56 -3.62
C VAL A 75 1.40 9.09 -4.16
N VAL A 76 2.38 8.87 -3.29
CA VAL A 76 3.71 8.34 -3.69
C VAL A 76 3.57 6.95 -4.33
N LEU A 77 2.74 6.07 -3.76
CA LEU A 77 2.48 4.73 -4.30
C LEU A 77 1.84 4.76 -5.69
N LEU A 78 0.87 5.63 -5.93
CA LEU A 78 0.22 5.78 -7.23
C LEU A 78 1.21 6.32 -8.28
N PHE A 79 1.98 7.33 -7.92
CA PHE A 79 2.97 7.93 -8.81
C PHE A 79 4.08 6.94 -9.18
N THR A 80 4.71 6.36 -8.17
CA THR A 80 5.80 5.37 -8.38
C THR A 80 5.28 4.10 -9.04
N GLY A 81 4.04 3.68 -8.74
CA GLY A 81 3.39 2.55 -9.38
C GLY A 81 3.14 2.79 -10.87
N GLY A 82 2.68 3.98 -11.26
CA GLY A 82 2.52 4.37 -12.67
C GLY A 82 3.85 4.32 -13.44
N ILE A 83 4.92 4.84 -12.84
CA ILE A 83 6.26 4.76 -13.45
C ILE A 83 6.72 3.30 -13.60
N ASN A 84 6.51 2.46 -12.59
CA ASN A 84 6.85 1.03 -12.66
C ASN A 84 6.11 0.32 -13.79
N VAL A 85 4.83 0.63 -14.03
CA VAL A 85 4.06 0.08 -15.16
C VAL A 85 4.69 0.45 -16.49
N HIS A 86 5.14 1.68 -16.64
CA HIS A 86 5.79 2.13 -17.86
C HIS A 86 7.06 1.33 -18.17
N TYR A 87 7.92 1.11 -17.18
CA TYR A 87 9.13 0.29 -17.34
C TYR A 87 8.82 -1.17 -17.64
N VAL A 88 7.83 -1.76 -16.96
CA VAL A 88 7.40 -3.14 -17.23
C VAL A 88 6.87 -3.27 -18.66
N ASN A 89 6.08 -2.31 -19.14
CA ASN A 89 5.58 -2.33 -20.51
C ASN A 89 6.71 -2.24 -21.56
N GLN A 90 7.75 -1.45 -21.32
CA GLN A 90 8.92 -1.40 -22.19
C GLN A 90 9.62 -2.76 -22.26
N VAL A 91 9.83 -3.44 -21.14
CA VAL A 91 10.44 -4.77 -21.10
C VAL A 91 9.57 -5.81 -21.81
N LEU A 92 8.25 -5.78 -21.61
CA LEU A 92 7.33 -6.69 -22.27
C LEU A 92 7.30 -6.50 -23.79
N THR A 93 7.32 -5.28 -24.28
CA THR A 93 7.33 -4.97 -25.72
C THR A 93 8.65 -5.35 -26.39
N SER A 94 9.78 -5.25 -25.69
CA SER A 94 11.09 -5.65 -26.22
C SER A 94 11.27 -7.17 -26.29
N GLN A 95 10.53 -7.95 -25.49
CA GLN A 95 10.61 -9.42 -25.43
C GLN A 95 9.54 -10.15 -26.25
N THR A 96 8.73 -9.46 -27.05
CA THR A 96 7.59 -10.04 -27.81
C THR A 96 7.95 -11.18 -28.76
N GLY A 97 9.24 -11.53 -28.92
CA GLY A 97 9.72 -12.66 -29.75
C GLY A 97 9.89 -14.00 -29.02
N GLN A 98 9.85 -14.05 -27.68
CA GLN A 98 10.17 -15.25 -26.91
C GLN A 98 9.15 -15.53 -25.78
N GLY A 99 8.02 -16.15 -26.09
CA GLY A 99 7.22 -16.81 -25.06
C GLY A 99 5.90 -16.19 -24.65
N ILE A 100 4.91 -16.30 -25.51
CA ILE A 100 3.52 -15.85 -25.30
C ILE A 100 2.83 -16.49 -24.06
N GLN A 101 3.26 -17.65 -23.58
CA GLN A 101 2.58 -18.39 -22.51
C GLN A 101 2.75 -17.77 -21.10
N HIS A 102 3.88 -17.14 -20.80
CA HIS A 102 4.10 -16.52 -19.49
C HIS A 102 3.48 -15.12 -19.36
N HIS A 103 3.29 -14.41 -20.47
CA HIS A 103 2.69 -13.08 -20.51
C HIS A 103 1.23 -13.06 -20.00
N GLY A 104 0.43 -14.06 -20.34
CA GLY A 104 -0.96 -14.14 -19.91
C GLY A 104 -1.10 -14.22 -18.39
N LYS A 105 -0.33 -15.10 -17.73
CA LYS A 105 -0.38 -15.27 -16.26
C LYS A 105 0.09 -14.00 -15.54
N TYR A 106 1.14 -13.35 -16.02
CA TYR A 106 1.64 -12.10 -15.46
C TYR A 106 0.60 -10.99 -15.54
N LEU A 107 -0.04 -10.82 -16.70
CA LEU A 107 -1.09 -9.81 -16.90
C LEU A 107 -2.31 -10.06 -16.00
N TRP A 108 -2.73 -11.30 -15.81
CA TRP A 108 -3.82 -11.65 -14.91
C TRP A 108 -3.53 -11.25 -13.46
N ILE A 109 -2.36 -11.59 -12.94
CA ILE A 109 -1.96 -11.23 -11.57
C ILE A 109 -1.82 -9.71 -11.43
N PHE A 110 -1.30 -9.04 -12.47
CA PHE A 110 -1.19 -7.59 -12.51
C PHE A 110 -2.57 -6.91 -12.47
N CYS A 111 -3.55 -7.40 -13.25
CA CYS A 111 -4.92 -6.90 -13.23
C CYS A 111 -5.58 -7.09 -11.85
N ILE A 112 -5.41 -8.27 -11.23
CA ILE A 112 -5.91 -8.53 -9.88
C ILE A 112 -5.30 -7.53 -8.88
N LYS A 113 -3.99 -7.30 -8.95
CA LYS A 113 -3.29 -6.33 -8.12
C LYS A 113 -3.86 -4.92 -8.31
N LEU A 114 -4.10 -4.49 -9.54
CA LEU A 114 -4.69 -3.16 -9.84
C LEU A 114 -6.10 -3.02 -9.25
N ILE A 115 -6.95 -4.04 -9.39
CA ILE A 115 -8.31 -4.05 -8.83
C ILE A 115 -8.22 -3.93 -7.30
N LEU A 116 -7.36 -4.68 -6.63
CA LEU A 116 -7.18 -4.60 -5.19
C LEU A 116 -6.70 -3.21 -4.74
N VAL A 117 -5.75 -2.61 -5.47
CA VAL A 117 -5.27 -1.24 -5.18
C VAL A 117 -6.41 -0.24 -5.37
N LEU A 118 -7.23 -0.38 -6.41
CA LEU A 118 -8.37 0.50 -6.66
C LEU A 118 -9.44 0.38 -5.55
N CYS A 119 -9.78 -0.83 -5.15
CA CYS A 119 -10.69 -1.08 -4.02
C CYS A 119 -10.16 -0.46 -2.73
N LEU A 120 -8.88 -0.61 -2.46
CA LEU A 120 -8.24 -0.06 -1.29
C LEU A 120 -8.21 1.48 -1.31
N LEU A 121 -7.92 2.08 -2.47
CA LEU A 121 -8.00 3.53 -2.68
C LEU A 121 -9.43 4.04 -2.44
N THR A 122 -10.41 3.35 -2.98
CA THR A 122 -11.85 3.68 -2.79
C THR A 122 -12.24 3.64 -1.32
N LEU A 123 -11.84 2.59 -0.59
CA LEU A 123 -12.07 2.49 0.87
C LEU A 123 -11.38 3.62 1.63
N PHE A 124 -10.14 3.97 1.26
CA PHE A 124 -9.42 5.07 1.89
C PHE A 124 -10.11 6.42 1.63
N LEU A 125 -10.47 6.70 0.38
CA LEU A 125 -11.19 7.93 0.01
C LEU A 125 -12.55 8.01 0.70
N TYR A 126 -13.30 6.92 0.75
CA TYR A 126 -14.55 6.84 1.48
C TYR A 126 -14.36 7.21 2.96
N THR A 127 -13.34 6.65 3.61
CA THR A 127 -13.03 6.93 5.02
C THR A 127 -12.60 8.37 5.24
N VAL A 128 -11.90 8.99 4.27
CA VAL A 128 -11.45 10.38 4.38
C VAL A 128 -12.59 11.36 4.12
N ILE A 129 -13.41 11.12 3.09
CA ILE A 129 -14.45 12.08 2.64
C ILE A 129 -15.70 11.98 3.52
N PHE A 130 -16.24 10.77 3.70
CA PHE A 130 -17.54 10.61 4.35
C PHE A 130 -17.47 10.51 5.88
N LYS A 131 -16.36 10.02 6.42
CA LYS A 131 -16.21 9.87 7.88
C LYS A 131 -15.54 11.06 8.55
N SER A 132 -15.15 12.09 7.80
CA SER A 132 -14.60 13.35 8.33
C SER A 132 -15.70 14.30 8.79
N ASP A 133 -16.90 14.20 8.23
CA ASP A 133 -18.01 15.12 8.52
C ASP A 133 -18.95 14.61 9.63
N ASP A 134 -18.95 13.30 9.93
CA ASP A 134 -19.82 12.67 10.90
C ASP A 134 -19.21 12.57 12.32
N GLU A 135 -18.17 13.33 12.64
CA GLU A 135 -17.54 13.37 13.99
C GLU A 135 -18.48 13.86 15.12
N ALA A 136 -19.74 14.18 14.79
CA ALA A 136 -20.72 14.71 15.75
C ALA A 136 -21.62 13.65 16.39
N ASP A 137 -21.65 12.41 15.90
CA ASP A 137 -22.60 11.39 16.42
C ASP A 137 -21.90 10.38 17.35
N GLU A 138 -22.39 10.32 18.58
CA GLU A 138 -21.73 9.69 19.74
C GLU A 138 -21.64 8.15 19.71
N GLY A 139 -22.14 7.49 18.68
CA GLY A 139 -22.32 6.02 18.63
C GLY A 139 -21.30 5.21 17.82
N GLU A 140 -20.68 5.79 16.79
CA GLU A 140 -20.06 5.00 15.69
C GLU A 140 -18.55 4.79 15.72
N SER A 141 -17.85 5.26 16.74
CA SER A 141 -16.38 5.11 16.83
C SER A 141 -15.87 3.66 16.79
N TYR A 142 -16.75 2.69 17.03
CA TYR A 142 -16.42 1.26 17.00
C TYR A 142 -16.53 0.61 15.60
N GLU A 143 -17.21 1.21 14.64
CA GLU A 143 -17.38 0.64 13.29
C GLU A 143 -16.17 0.82 12.36
N ALA A 144 -15.23 1.70 12.70
CA ALA A 144 -14.00 1.87 11.91
C ALA A 144 -13.11 0.60 11.88
N ILE A 145 -13.26 -0.31 12.84
CA ILE A 145 -12.45 -1.52 12.97
C ILE A 145 -12.64 -2.52 11.80
N PRO A 146 -13.86 -2.82 11.29
CA PRO A 146 -14.02 -3.74 10.18
C PRO A 146 -13.38 -3.24 8.88
N PHE A 147 -13.49 -1.94 8.59
CA PHE A 147 -12.85 -1.35 7.40
C PHE A 147 -11.32 -1.41 7.46
N GLN A 148 -10.74 -1.22 8.62
CA GLN A 148 -9.29 -1.30 8.82
C GLN A 148 -8.78 -2.73 8.65
N ARG A 149 -9.52 -3.71 9.18
CA ARG A 149 -9.19 -5.12 8.99
C ARG A 149 -9.30 -5.52 7.53
N ALA A 150 -10.35 -5.08 6.83
CA ALA A 150 -10.51 -5.32 5.40
C ALA A 150 -9.35 -4.70 4.59
N ALA A 151 -8.99 -3.45 4.89
CA ALA A 151 -7.86 -2.77 4.26
C ALA A 151 -6.52 -3.48 4.52
N LEU A 152 -6.31 -4.00 5.74
CA LEU A 152 -5.13 -4.78 6.09
C LEU A 152 -5.05 -6.08 5.28
N TRP A 153 -6.15 -6.84 5.18
CA TRP A 153 -6.19 -8.06 4.39
C TRP A 153 -5.96 -7.79 2.90
N MET A 154 -6.57 -6.75 2.34
CA MET A 154 -6.31 -6.34 0.95
C MET A 154 -4.85 -5.95 0.74
N GLY A 155 -4.24 -5.23 1.68
CA GLY A 155 -2.81 -4.91 1.64
C GLY A 155 -1.94 -6.17 1.61
N PHE A 156 -2.28 -7.17 2.41
CA PHE A 156 -1.60 -8.47 2.42
C PHE A 156 -1.70 -9.18 1.06
N PHE A 157 -2.89 -9.21 0.45
CA PHE A 157 -3.09 -9.80 -0.87
C PHE A 157 -2.33 -9.04 -1.97
N ILE A 158 -2.22 -7.72 -1.88
CA ILE A 158 -1.42 -6.91 -2.82
C ILE A 158 0.06 -7.29 -2.74
N ILE A 159 0.61 -7.48 -1.52
CA ILE A 159 2.00 -7.95 -1.33
C ILE A 159 2.17 -9.35 -1.91
N LEU A 160 1.22 -10.25 -1.67
CA LEU A 160 1.25 -11.61 -2.20
C LEU A 160 1.25 -11.62 -3.73
N CYS A 161 0.39 -10.81 -4.37
CA CYS A 161 0.40 -10.64 -5.83
C CYS A 161 1.73 -10.11 -6.34
N ALA A 162 2.34 -9.13 -5.63
CA ALA A 162 3.64 -8.60 -6.00
C ALA A 162 4.76 -9.66 -5.91
N ALA A 163 4.74 -10.49 -4.88
CA ALA A 163 5.68 -11.60 -4.72
C ALA A 163 5.49 -12.68 -5.82
N ALA A 164 4.23 -13.04 -6.13
CA ALA A 164 3.91 -13.99 -7.19
C ALA A 164 4.39 -13.49 -8.57
N MET A 165 4.19 -12.20 -8.88
CA MET A 165 4.69 -11.60 -10.13
C MET A 165 6.21 -11.70 -10.25
N LYS A 166 6.95 -11.49 -9.16
CA LYS A 166 8.42 -11.62 -9.16
C LYS A 166 8.85 -13.05 -9.47
N HIS A 167 8.14 -14.05 -8.94
CA HIS A 167 8.47 -15.47 -9.16
C HIS A 167 8.17 -15.93 -10.59
N LEU A 168 7.17 -15.35 -11.25
CA LEU A 168 6.82 -15.66 -12.64
C LEU A 168 7.77 -15.00 -13.66
N HIS A 169 8.59 -14.06 -13.22
CA HIS A 169 9.54 -13.32 -14.07
C HIS A 169 10.95 -13.96 -14.07
N GLN A 170 11.19 -14.98 -13.24
CA GLN A 170 12.41 -15.79 -13.20
C GLN A 170 12.28 -17.02 -14.11
#